data_f9e9742eb1b04f743aa8e719995a96de
#
_entry.id   f9e9742eb1b04f743aa8e719995a96de
#
_cell.length_a   1.000
_cell.length_b   1.000
_cell.length_c   1.000
_cell.angle_alpha   90.00
_cell.angle_beta   90.00
_cell.angle_gamma   90.00
#
_symmetry.space_group_name_H-M   'P 1'
#
loop_
_entity.id
_entity.type
_entity.pdbx_description
1 polymer ?
#
loop_
_entity_poly.entity_id
_entity_poly.type
_entity_poly.pdbx_seq_one_letter_code
_entity_poly.pdbx_strand_id
1 'polypeptide(L)'
;MARNKVALSLFWRTFFLLAVLLASGVFAWTQTFRALEFEPRATQSAQQIASLVKLARAALLSSDGINRVALIKGISSQESLKLAPREPADSWEPYDVDRAARAISQELLQQLGPDTVVASSVNGAPGLWIGFTIEKDPYWLQAEAAHAGPISWSTLTLWVSIALLATLAGSAAIARLINQPLKELSFAASRIREGEYDSRLDENTMTHEIRQVNMGFNRMARELAKVEQDRAVMLAGISHDLRTPLARLRLEAEMSVQDEEAKANMALDIDQLDAIIDKFMDYARPGESVLVPVHLSSVVDREMAAFRDPSQIRITSRVAIDANVMADETELGRVLQNLFENARRYGRSTDTGIARVLVTYARTGPWVILSVRDHGPGADPNKLAQLTTPFFRGDAARTAATGAGLGLAIVDKAVQRMGGTFELANAADGGLLAHIRLKKAP
;
A
#
# COMPACT_ATOMS: atom_id res chain seq x y z
N MET A 1 15.53 -21.73 -6.94
CA MET A 1 15.15 -20.55 -7.75
C MET A 1 13.84 -19.99 -7.20
N ALA A 2 13.90 -19.02 -6.32
CA ALA A 2 12.71 -18.33 -5.78
C ALA A 2 12.22 -17.35 -6.85
N ARG A 3 11.03 -17.60 -7.41
CA ARG A 3 10.30 -16.67 -8.26
C ARG A 3 10.00 -15.40 -7.43
N ASN A 4 10.73 -14.32 -7.66
CA ASN A 4 10.34 -12.99 -7.21
C ASN A 4 8.96 -12.67 -7.80
N LYS A 5 7.91 -12.91 -7.02
CA LYS A 5 6.58 -12.38 -7.33
C LYS A 5 6.68 -10.88 -7.10
N VAL A 6 6.78 -10.10 -8.18
CA VAL A 6 6.61 -8.65 -8.13
C VAL A 6 5.19 -8.41 -7.60
N ALA A 7 5.07 -8.20 -6.28
CA ALA A 7 3.80 -7.88 -5.67
C ALA A 7 3.46 -6.43 -6.03
N LEU A 8 2.58 -6.26 -7.03
CA LEU A 8 2.00 -4.96 -7.36
C LEU A 8 1.42 -4.33 -6.08
N SER A 9 1.70 -3.05 -5.87
CA SER A 9 1.11 -2.31 -4.75
C SER A 9 -0.42 -2.35 -4.81
N LEU A 10 -1.08 -2.18 -3.66
CA LEU A 10 -2.55 -2.18 -3.57
C LEU A 10 -3.16 -1.15 -4.54
N PHE A 11 -2.52 0.01 -4.69
CA PHE A 11 -2.91 1.04 -5.65
C PHE A 11 -3.00 0.49 -7.08
N TRP A 12 -1.97 -0.18 -7.59
CA TRP A 12 -1.97 -0.72 -8.94
C TRP A 12 -2.98 -1.83 -9.15
N ARG A 13 -3.22 -2.66 -8.12
CA ARG A 13 -4.24 -3.72 -8.18
C ARG A 13 -5.64 -3.14 -8.29
N THR A 14 -5.99 -2.17 -7.44
CA THR A 14 -7.29 -1.49 -7.47
C THR A 14 -7.47 -0.66 -8.74
N PHE A 15 -6.44 0.04 -9.17
CA PHE A 15 -6.45 0.81 -10.41
C PHE A 15 -6.75 -0.08 -11.63
N PHE A 16 -5.99 -1.16 -11.83
CA PHE A 16 -6.21 -2.04 -12.98
C PHE A 16 -7.55 -2.76 -12.91
N LEU A 17 -7.99 -3.19 -11.74
CA LEU A 17 -9.29 -3.83 -11.58
C LEU A 17 -10.43 -2.88 -11.97
N LEU A 18 -10.42 -1.66 -11.47
CA LEU A 18 -11.41 -0.64 -11.81
C LEU A 18 -11.31 -0.22 -13.28
N ALA A 19 -10.10 -0.05 -13.81
CA ALA A 19 -9.91 0.29 -15.21
C ALA A 19 -10.47 -0.79 -16.15
N VAL A 20 -10.21 -2.07 -15.87
CA VAL A 20 -10.74 -3.20 -16.64
C VAL A 20 -12.27 -3.28 -16.53
N LEU A 21 -12.82 -3.10 -15.33
CA LEU A 21 -14.27 -3.13 -15.11
C LEU A 21 -14.98 -2.02 -15.90
N LEU A 22 -14.48 -0.79 -15.81
CA LEU A 22 -15.05 0.33 -16.51
C LEU A 22 -14.87 0.22 -18.04
N ALA A 23 -13.69 -0.21 -18.49
CA ALA A 23 -13.43 -0.45 -19.92
C ALA A 23 -14.33 -1.55 -20.49
N SER A 24 -14.57 -2.63 -19.75
CA SER A 24 -15.50 -3.68 -20.16
C SER A 24 -16.94 -3.19 -20.24
N GLY A 25 -17.35 -2.30 -19.32
CA GLY A 25 -18.66 -1.65 -19.36
C GLY A 25 -18.84 -0.77 -20.59
N VAL A 26 -17.86 0.07 -20.92
CA VAL A 26 -17.85 0.90 -22.14
C VAL A 26 -17.90 0.04 -23.39
N PHE A 27 -17.11 -1.05 -23.42
CA PHE A 27 -17.12 -2.01 -24.54
C PHE A 27 -18.49 -2.67 -24.71
N ALA A 28 -19.09 -3.17 -23.65
CA ALA A 28 -20.42 -3.79 -23.68
C ALA A 28 -21.48 -2.79 -24.16
N TRP A 29 -21.43 -1.55 -23.65
CA TRP A 29 -22.34 -0.48 -24.07
C TRP A 29 -22.21 -0.17 -25.57
N THR A 30 -20.98 -0.02 -26.07
CA THR A 30 -20.75 0.26 -27.51
C THR A 30 -21.25 -0.88 -28.41
N GLN A 31 -21.11 -2.13 -28.00
CA GLN A 31 -21.62 -3.29 -28.74
C GLN A 31 -23.17 -3.32 -28.74
N THR A 32 -23.79 -3.07 -27.60
CA THR A 32 -25.25 -3.01 -27.47
C THR A 32 -25.82 -1.87 -28.32
N PHE A 33 -25.19 -0.69 -28.27
CA PHE A 33 -25.61 0.46 -29.06
C PHE A 33 -25.54 0.18 -30.57
N ARG A 34 -24.44 -0.45 -31.02
CA ARG A 34 -24.32 -0.88 -32.43
C ARG A 34 -25.39 -1.88 -32.85
N ALA A 35 -25.72 -2.84 -31.99
CA ALA A 35 -26.73 -3.84 -32.28
C ALA A 35 -28.13 -3.22 -32.38
N LEU A 36 -28.46 -2.28 -31.50
CA LEU A 36 -29.77 -1.62 -31.47
C LEU A 36 -30.00 -0.63 -32.61
N GLU A 37 -28.97 0.01 -33.16
CA GLU A 37 -29.09 0.96 -34.25
C GLU A 37 -29.17 0.32 -35.64
N PHE A 38 -28.67 -0.91 -35.78
CA PHE A 38 -28.49 -1.52 -37.10
C PHE A 38 -29.81 -1.94 -37.76
N GLU A 39 -30.71 -2.64 -37.07
CA GLU A 39 -31.97 -3.11 -37.64
C GLU A 39 -32.99 -2.01 -37.96
N PRO A 40 -33.29 -1.04 -37.08
CA PRO A 40 -34.26 0.01 -37.36
C PRO A 40 -33.90 0.89 -38.57
N ARG A 41 -32.61 1.16 -38.77
CA ARG A 41 -32.19 1.99 -39.92
C ARG A 41 -32.32 1.31 -41.24
N ALA A 42 -31.98 0.02 -41.33
CA ALA A 42 -32.12 -0.75 -42.54
C ALA A 42 -33.63 -0.86 -42.97
N THR A 43 -34.48 -1.15 -41.99
CA THR A 43 -35.94 -1.22 -42.21
C THR A 43 -36.54 0.12 -42.64
N GLN A 44 -36.14 1.22 -41.99
CA GLN A 44 -36.63 2.57 -42.34
C GLN A 44 -36.17 2.97 -43.74
N SER A 45 -34.92 2.73 -44.11
CA SER A 45 -34.41 2.99 -45.46
C SER A 45 -35.16 2.16 -46.52
N ALA A 46 -35.39 0.89 -46.27
CA ALA A 46 -36.14 0.04 -47.15
C ALA A 46 -37.59 0.52 -47.32
N GLN A 47 -38.27 0.97 -46.26
CA GLN A 47 -39.63 1.49 -46.30
C GLN A 47 -39.71 2.80 -47.14
N GLN A 48 -38.76 3.69 -46.98
CA GLN A 48 -38.71 4.90 -47.78
C GLN A 48 -38.54 4.60 -49.28
N ILE A 49 -37.61 3.69 -49.60
CA ILE A 49 -37.35 3.27 -50.97
C ILE A 49 -38.57 2.55 -51.57
N ALA A 50 -39.17 1.65 -50.82
CA ALA A 50 -40.38 0.95 -51.25
C ALA A 50 -41.54 1.93 -51.54
N SER A 51 -41.69 2.95 -50.73
CA SER A 51 -42.67 4.03 -50.96
C SER A 51 -42.43 4.79 -52.26
N LEU A 52 -41.16 5.11 -52.55
CA LEU A 52 -40.79 5.75 -53.82
C LEU A 52 -41.07 4.87 -55.02
N VAL A 53 -40.76 3.57 -54.93
CA VAL A 53 -41.07 2.60 -56.00
C VAL A 53 -42.57 2.48 -56.23
N LYS A 54 -43.37 2.39 -55.13
CA LYS A 54 -44.86 2.36 -55.23
C LYS A 54 -45.42 3.60 -55.85
N LEU A 55 -44.89 4.79 -55.50
CA LEU A 55 -45.29 6.06 -56.11
C LEU A 55 -44.93 6.12 -57.58
N ALA A 56 -43.70 5.75 -57.94
CA ALA A 56 -43.28 5.70 -59.37
C ALA A 56 -44.12 4.73 -60.14
N ARG A 57 -44.42 3.55 -59.62
CA ARG A 57 -45.31 2.54 -60.23
C ARG A 57 -46.72 3.08 -60.41
N ALA A 58 -47.31 3.72 -59.44
CA ALA A 58 -48.64 4.32 -59.51
C ALA A 58 -48.72 5.44 -60.58
N ALA A 59 -47.69 6.32 -60.60
CA ALA A 59 -47.61 7.38 -61.60
C ALA A 59 -47.50 6.87 -63.04
N LEU A 60 -46.72 5.81 -63.25
CA LEU A 60 -46.56 5.20 -64.57
C LEU A 60 -47.81 4.41 -65.02
N LEU A 61 -48.54 3.81 -64.08
CA LEU A 61 -49.82 3.09 -64.37
C LEU A 61 -50.94 4.06 -64.78
N SER A 62 -50.93 5.25 -64.22
CA SER A 62 -51.95 6.31 -64.56
C SER A 62 -51.67 7.11 -65.84
N SER A 63 -50.54 6.86 -66.53
CA SER A 63 -50.09 7.62 -67.69
C SER A 63 -50.26 6.80 -68.97
N ASP A 64 -50.81 7.42 -70.05
CA ASP A 64 -50.84 6.84 -71.40
C ASP A 64 -49.41 6.72 -71.98
N GLY A 65 -49.22 5.85 -72.99
CA GLY A 65 -47.90 5.50 -73.53
C GLY A 65 -47.01 6.70 -73.94
N ILE A 66 -47.56 7.73 -74.48
CA ILE A 66 -46.82 9.00 -74.90
C ILE A 66 -46.42 9.77 -73.64
N ASN A 67 -47.30 9.89 -72.68
CA ASN A 67 -47.09 10.60 -71.44
C ASN A 67 -46.13 9.87 -70.50
N ARG A 68 -46.07 8.55 -70.60
CA ARG A 68 -45.15 7.67 -69.88
C ARG A 68 -43.66 7.99 -70.16
N VAL A 69 -43.34 8.20 -71.48
CA VAL A 69 -41.98 8.60 -71.87
C VAL A 69 -41.62 10.01 -71.39
N ALA A 70 -42.55 10.94 -71.41
CA ALA A 70 -42.34 12.28 -70.87
C ALA A 70 -42.14 12.28 -69.34
N LEU A 71 -42.90 11.45 -68.65
CA LEU A 71 -42.81 11.29 -67.20
C LEU A 71 -41.50 10.62 -66.79
N ILE A 72 -41.02 9.57 -67.48
CA ILE A 72 -39.74 8.95 -67.29
C ILE A 72 -38.61 9.99 -67.46
N LYS A 73 -38.66 10.78 -68.49
CA LYS A 73 -37.71 11.84 -68.77
C LYS A 73 -37.75 12.96 -67.74
N GLY A 74 -38.93 13.29 -67.23
CA GLY A 74 -39.15 14.29 -66.18
C GLY A 74 -38.57 13.77 -64.80
N ILE A 75 -38.87 12.57 -64.45
CA ILE A 75 -38.33 11.94 -63.21
C ILE A 75 -36.82 11.78 -63.28
N SER A 76 -36.27 11.31 -64.40
CA SER A 76 -34.84 11.12 -64.64
C SER A 76 -34.05 12.46 -64.76
N SER A 77 -34.73 13.61 -64.91
CA SER A 77 -34.09 14.91 -64.89
C SER A 77 -33.80 15.42 -63.46
N GLN A 78 -34.36 14.80 -62.44
CA GLN A 78 -34.00 15.03 -61.02
C GLN A 78 -32.77 14.21 -60.67
N GLU A 79 -31.75 14.85 -60.09
CA GLU A 79 -30.46 14.21 -59.79
C GLU A 79 -30.54 12.98 -58.83
N SER A 80 -31.63 12.86 -58.05
CA SER A 80 -31.77 11.84 -57.01
C SER A 80 -32.51 10.57 -57.44
N LEU A 81 -33.16 10.53 -58.63
CA LEU A 81 -33.97 9.40 -59.12
C LEU A 81 -33.76 9.21 -60.63
N LYS A 82 -33.24 8.05 -61.00
CA LYS A 82 -33.17 7.67 -62.43
C LYS A 82 -34.10 6.52 -62.67
N LEU A 83 -34.99 6.71 -63.63
CA LEU A 83 -35.92 5.69 -64.10
C LEU A 83 -35.58 5.35 -65.56
N ALA A 84 -35.33 4.08 -65.82
CA ALA A 84 -34.99 3.59 -67.16
C ALA A 84 -35.74 2.31 -67.49
N PRO A 85 -36.06 2.07 -68.76
CA PRO A 85 -36.59 0.74 -69.17
C PRO A 85 -35.55 -0.31 -68.92
N ARG A 86 -35.97 -1.53 -68.49
CA ARG A 86 -35.10 -2.67 -68.29
C ARG A 86 -35.07 -3.49 -69.58
N GLU A 87 -33.89 -3.69 -70.14
CA GLU A 87 -33.70 -4.52 -71.32
C GLU A 87 -33.25 -5.94 -70.94
N PRO A 88 -33.60 -6.95 -71.74
CA PRO A 88 -33.17 -8.34 -71.49
C PRO A 88 -31.66 -8.52 -71.54
N ALA A 89 -30.93 -7.60 -72.15
CA ALA A 89 -29.46 -7.59 -72.27
C ALA A 89 -28.78 -6.91 -71.09
N ASP A 90 -29.49 -6.28 -70.14
CA ASP A 90 -28.91 -5.58 -69.02
C ASP A 90 -28.13 -6.53 -68.11
N SER A 91 -26.89 -6.20 -67.84
CA SER A 91 -26.08 -6.85 -66.84
C SER A 91 -26.29 -6.20 -65.48
N TRP A 92 -26.54 -7.01 -64.44
CA TRP A 92 -26.76 -6.48 -63.11
C TRP A 92 -26.13 -7.43 -62.05
N GLU A 93 -25.73 -6.85 -60.91
CA GLU A 93 -25.17 -7.55 -59.75
C GLU A 93 -26.15 -7.47 -58.57
N PRO A 94 -26.35 -8.58 -57.81
CA PRO A 94 -27.26 -8.53 -56.66
C PRO A 94 -26.78 -7.56 -55.58
N TYR A 95 -27.72 -6.93 -54.87
CA TYR A 95 -27.44 -6.04 -53.75
C TYR A 95 -27.20 -6.85 -52.46
N ASP A 96 -26.03 -7.50 -52.39
CA ASP A 96 -25.63 -8.42 -51.29
C ASP A 96 -24.20 -8.13 -50.80
N VAL A 97 -23.76 -6.88 -50.88
CA VAL A 97 -22.36 -6.52 -50.55
C VAL A 97 -22.03 -6.67 -49.08
N ASP A 98 -23.00 -6.37 -48.20
CA ASP A 98 -22.83 -6.43 -46.75
C ASP A 98 -24.11 -6.86 -46.03
N ARG A 99 -24.05 -6.98 -44.69
CA ARG A 99 -25.23 -7.37 -43.89
C ARG A 99 -26.37 -6.37 -43.98
N ALA A 100 -26.08 -5.09 -44.15
CA ALA A 100 -27.09 -4.04 -44.29
C ALA A 100 -27.77 -4.14 -45.64
N ALA A 101 -27.03 -4.32 -46.72
CA ALA A 101 -27.54 -4.55 -48.08
C ALA A 101 -28.47 -5.75 -48.12
N ARG A 102 -28.11 -6.85 -47.50
CA ARG A 102 -28.98 -8.03 -47.39
C ARG A 102 -30.28 -7.76 -46.65
N ALA A 103 -30.22 -7.05 -45.51
CA ALA A 103 -31.40 -6.72 -44.73
C ALA A 103 -32.36 -5.76 -45.54
N ILE A 104 -31.79 -4.76 -46.20
CA ILE A 104 -32.54 -3.84 -47.07
C ILE A 104 -33.18 -4.60 -48.25
N SER A 105 -32.40 -5.48 -48.91
CA SER A 105 -32.88 -6.26 -50.05
C SER A 105 -34.05 -7.20 -49.66
N GLN A 106 -33.90 -7.88 -48.50
CA GLN A 106 -34.99 -8.74 -47.99
C GLN A 106 -36.27 -7.99 -47.67
N GLU A 107 -36.13 -6.83 -47.01
CA GLU A 107 -37.28 -5.98 -46.66
C GLU A 107 -37.95 -5.40 -47.92
N LEU A 108 -37.18 -5.00 -48.93
CA LEU A 108 -37.70 -4.52 -50.21
C LEU A 108 -38.48 -5.63 -50.96
N LEU A 109 -37.96 -6.87 -50.98
CA LEU A 109 -38.66 -8.01 -51.58
C LEU A 109 -39.95 -8.36 -50.86
N GLN A 110 -40.01 -8.24 -49.51
CA GLN A 110 -41.24 -8.39 -48.76
C GLN A 110 -42.30 -7.34 -49.09
N GLN A 111 -41.88 -6.07 -49.25
CA GLN A 111 -42.83 -4.96 -49.47
C GLN A 111 -43.29 -4.78 -50.91
N LEU A 112 -42.44 -5.10 -51.88
CA LEU A 112 -42.69 -4.87 -53.32
C LEU A 112 -43.09 -6.13 -54.08
N GLY A 113 -42.90 -7.31 -53.45
CA GLY A 113 -43.25 -8.60 -54.03
C GLY A 113 -42.05 -9.36 -54.65
N PRO A 114 -42.21 -10.68 -54.92
CA PRO A 114 -41.15 -11.58 -55.37
C PRO A 114 -40.62 -11.27 -56.80
N ASP A 115 -41.37 -10.55 -57.61
CA ASP A 115 -40.95 -10.18 -58.96
C ASP A 115 -40.00 -8.95 -59.01
N THR A 116 -39.67 -8.43 -57.82
CA THR A 116 -38.76 -7.29 -57.68
C THR A 116 -37.32 -7.81 -57.70
N VAL A 117 -36.45 -7.14 -58.44
CA VAL A 117 -35.00 -7.37 -58.44
C VAL A 117 -34.30 -6.21 -57.78
N VAL A 118 -33.39 -6.54 -56.82
CA VAL A 118 -32.62 -5.51 -56.15
C VAL A 118 -31.14 -5.72 -56.51
N ALA A 119 -30.55 -4.69 -57.16
CA ALA A 119 -29.19 -4.77 -57.70
C ALA A 119 -28.27 -3.68 -57.14
N SER A 120 -26.99 -3.98 -57.01
CA SER A 120 -25.91 -3.05 -56.59
C SER A 120 -25.30 -2.26 -57.74
N SER A 121 -25.45 -2.82 -58.97
CA SER A 121 -25.04 -2.18 -60.20
C SER A 121 -25.90 -2.63 -61.35
N VAL A 122 -26.13 -1.75 -62.33
CA VAL A 122 -26.78 -2.10 -63.59
C VAL A 122 -25.96 -1.47 -64.72
N ASN A 123 -25.55 -2.30 -65.70
CA ASN A 123 -24.68 -1.87 -66.82
C ASN A 123 -23.41 -1.14 -66.40
N GLY A 124 -22.80 -1.55 -65.24
CA GLY A 124 -21.60 -0.95 -64.70
C GLY A 124 -21.85 0.38 -63.94
N ALA A 125 -23.11 0.86 -63.91
CA ALA A 125 -23.46 2.05 -63.07
C ALA A 125 -23.74 1.59 -61.63
N PRO A 126 -22.91 2.01 -60.65
CA PRO A 126 -23.10 1.63 -59.25
C PRO A 126 -24.29 2.39 -58.65
N GLY A 127 -24.97 1.77 -57.67
CA GLY A 127 -26.08 2.36 -56.95
C GLY A 127 -27.11 1.31 -56.54
N LEU A 128 -28.11 1.68 -55.77
CA LEU A 128 -29.21 0.80 -55.42
C LEU A 128 -30.25 0.85 -56.56
N TRP A 129 -30.32 -0.24 -57.31
CA TRP A 129 -31.24 -0.37 -58.43
C TRP A 129 -32.36 -1.34 -58.06
N ILE A 130 -33.61 -0.91 -58.34
CA ILE A 130 -34.79 -1.73 -58.08
C ILE A 130 -35.52 -1.99 -59.39
N GLY A 131 -35.50 -3.27 -59.82
CA GLY A 131 -36.23 -3.70 -61.01
C GLY A 131 -37.65 -4.07 -60.65
N PHE A 132 -38.62 -3.48 -61.36
CA PHE A 132 -40.04 -3.80 -61.19
C PHE A 132 -40.76 -3.85 -62.56
N THR A 133 -41.89 -4.48 -62.61
CA THR A 133 -42.65 -4.66 -63.87
C THR A 133 -43.99 -3.94 -63.76
N ILE A 134 -44.38 -3.23 -64.83
CA ILE A 134 -45.67 -2.60 -64.96
C ILE A 134 -46.39 -3.21 -66.19
N GLU A 135 -47.53 -3.82 -66.00
CA GLU A 135 -48.24 -4.60 -67.03
C GLU A 135 -47.36 -5.70 -67.64
N LYS A 136 -46.55 -5.41 -68.66
CA LYS A 136 -45.59 -6.32 -69.28
C LYS A 136 -44.22 -5.65 -69.49
N ASP A 137 -44.12 -4.35 -69.14
CA ASP A 137 -42.91 -3.57 -69.37
C ASP A 137 -42.04 -3.55 -68.11
N PRO A 138 -40.80 -4.02 -68.14
CA PRO A 138 -39.90 -3.97 -67.02
C PRO A 138 -39.13 -2.66 -66.95
N TYR A 139 -38.91 -2.15 -65.72
CA TYR A 139 -38.24 -0.86 -65.47
C TYR A 139 -37.19 -1.03 -64.36
N TRP A 140 -36.14 -0.18 -64.44
CA TRP A 140 -35.16 0.02 -63.41
C TRP A 140 -35.41 1.39 -62.77
N LEU A 141 -35.46 1.42 -61.42
CA LEU A 141 -35.39 2.65 -60.62
C LEU A 141 -34.07 2.66 -59.86
N GLN A 142 -33.19 3.64 -60.13
CA GLN A 142 -32.07 3.91 -59.31
C GLN A 142 -32.51 4.84 -58.18
N ALA A 143 -32.52 4.32 -56.98
CA ALA A 143 -32.69 5.12 -55.77
C ALA A 143 -31.30 5.52 -55.24
N GLU A 144 -31.15 6.76 -54.86
CA GLU A 144 -30.00 7.12 -54.06
C GLU A 144 -30.15 6.33 -52.77
N ALA A 145 -29.29 5.32 -52.58
CA ALA A 145 -29.20 4.66 -51.29
C ALA A 145 -28.91 5.79 -50.31
N ALA A 146 -29.92 6.18 -49.51
CA ALA A 146 -29.68 7.05 -48.40
C ALA A 146 -28.55 6.38 -47.65
N HIS A 147 -27.34 6.83 -47.86
CA HIS A 147 -26.18 6.35 -47.19
C HIS A 147 -26.45 6.66 -45.71
N ALA A 148 -27.09 5.71 -45.04
CA ALA A 148 -26.88 5.57 -43.62
C ALA A 148 -25.36 5.27 -43.47
N GLY A 149 -24.59 6.32 -43.78
CA GLY A 149 -23.13 6.25 -43.75
C GLY A 149 -22.75 5.64 -42.40
N PRO A 150 -21.86 4.64 -42.36
CA PRO A 150 -21.41 4.14 -41.11
C PRO A 150 -21.02 5.35 -40.30
N ILE A 151 -21.41 5.37 -39.00
CA ILE A 151 -20.94 6.39 -38.07
C ILE A 151 -19.48 6.62 -38.42
N SER A 152 -19.12 7.86 -38.76
CA SER A 152 -17.78 8.16 -39.25
C SER A 152 -16.77 7.54 -38.27
N TRP A 153 -15.87 6.75 -38.78
CA TRP A 153 -14.83 6.11 -37.96
C TRP A 153 -14.11 7.12 -37.05
N SER A 154 -14.00 8.38 -37.53
CA SER A 154 -13.43 9.49 -36.74
C SER A 154 -14.33 9.86 -35.54
N THR A 155 -15.63 9.88 -35.69
CA THR A 155 -16.54 10.17 -34.56
C THR A 155 -16.53 9.04 -33.55
N LEU A 156 -16.53 7.78 -34.01
CA LEU A 156 -16.48 6.63 -33.11
C LEU A 156 -15.15 6.58 -32.33
N THR A 157 -14.02 6.79 -33.00
CA THR A 157 -12.70 6.81 -32.35
C THR A 157 -12.58 7.95 -31.34
N LEU A 158 -13.17 9.11 -31.64
CA LEU A 158 -13.21 10.24 -30.70
C LEU A 158 -13.97 9.87 -29.41
N TRP A 159 -15.17 9.31 -29.52
CA TRP A 159 -15.98 8.93 -28.36
C TRP A 159 -15.35 7.81 -27.55
N VAL A 160 -14.76 6.80 -28.20
CA VAL A 160 -14.02 5.72 -27.53
C VAL A 160 -12.81 6.27 -26.79
N SER A 161 -12.07 7.21 -27.40
CA SER A 161 -10.92 7.85 -26.76
C SER A 161 -11.32 8.65 -25.52
N ILE A 162 -12.40 9.44 -25.60
CA ILE A 162 -12.93 10.20 -24.46
C ILE A 162 -13.37 9.26 -23.35
N ALA A 163 -14.09 8.18 -23.67
CA ALA A 163 -14.53 7.18 -22.70
C ALA A 163 -13.35 6.46 -22.03
N LEU A 164 -12.31 6.14 -22.79
CA LEU A 164 -11.10 5.52 -22.26
C LEU A 164 -10.36 6.45 -21.31
N LEU A 165 -10.17 7.71 -21.70
CA LEU A 165 -9.52 8.71 -20.84
C LEU A 165 -10.32 8.97 -19.55
N ALA A 166 -11.63 9.08 -19.64
CA ALA A 166 -12.51 9.22 -18.47
C ALA A 166 -12.43 8.01 -17.55
N THR A 167 -12.37 6.80 -18.12
CA THR A 167 -12.22 5.54 -17.37
C THR A 167 -10.90 5.51 -16.62
N LEU A 168 -9.79 5.85 -17.28
CA LEU A 168 -8.47 5.87 -16.65
C LEU A 168 -8.38 6.94 -15.54
N ALA A 169 -8.89 8.14 -15.80
CA ALA A 169 -8.92 9.22 -14.82
C ALA A 169 -9.79 8.85 -13.60
N GLY A 170 -10.99 8.30 -13.84
CA GLY A 170 -11.90 7.85 -12.78
C GLY A 170 -11.30 6.73 -11.93
N SER A 171 -10.70 5.71 -12.56
CA SER A 171 -10.07 4.62 -11.81
C SER A 171 -8.85 5.07 -11.00
N ALA A 172 -8.05 6.01 -11.53
CA ALA A 172 -6.94 6.61 -10.80
C ALA A 172 -7.43 7.44 -9.59
N ALA A 173 -8.49 8.23 -9.77
CA ALA A 173 -9.09 9.01 -8.69
C ALA A 173 -9.62 8.11 -7.55
N ILE A 174 -10.40 7.09 -7.88
CA ILE A 174 -10.96 6.15 -6.90
C ILE A 174 -9.84 5.37 -6.19
N ALA A 175 -8.86 4.87 -6.94
CA ALA A 175 -7.73 4.17 -6.36
C ALA A 175 -6.94 5.05 -5.37
N ARG A 176 -6.78 6.34 -5.67
CA ARG A 176 -6.10 7.30 -4.79
C ARG A 176 -6.93 7.62 -3.55
N LEU A 177 -8.24 7.83 -3.70
CA LEU A 177 -9.16 8.11 -2.59
C LEU A 177 -9.22 6.98 -1.55
N ILE A 178 -9.05 5.72 -1.97
CA ILE A 178 -9.09 4.56 -1.07
C ILE A 178 -7.70 4.24 -0.51
N ASN A 179 -6.67 4.21 -1.36
CA ASN A 179 -5.36 3.69 -0.94
C ASN A 179 -4.55 4.68 -0.11
N GLN A 180 -4.71 5.98 -0.34
CA GLN A 180 -3.96 7.00 0.42
C GLN A 180 -4.34 6.99 1.90
N PRO A 181 -5.61 7.09 2.32
CA PRO A 181 -5.99 7.03 3.73
C PRO A 181 -5.59 5.71 4.41
N LEU A 182 -5.70 4.57 3.71
CA LEU A 182 -5.26 3.28 4.25
C LEU A 182 -3.75 3.24 4.52
N LYS A 183 -2.96 3.86 3.66
CA LYS A 183 -1.52 3.96 3.84
C LYS A 183 -1.18 4.86 5.04
N GLU A 184 -1.85 5.99 5.18
CA GLU A 184 -1.69 6.91 6.31
C GLU A 184 -2.07 6.24 7.63
N LEU A 185 -3.19 5.51 7.66
CA LEU A 185 -3.62 4.73 8.83
C LEU A 185 -2.59 3.64 9.19
N SER A 186 -2.08 2.90 8.20
CA SER A 186 -1.06 1.87 8.42
C SER A 186 0.23 2.46 8.97
N PHE A 187 0.64 3.62 8.45
CA PHE A 187 1.83 4.33 8.93
C PHE A 187 1.64 4.84 10.37
N ALA A 188 0.49 5.48 10.65
CA ALA A 188 0.16 5.95 12.00
C ALA A 188 0.08 4.80 13.01
N ALA A 189 -0.50 3.65 12.62
CA ALA A 189 -0.54 2.46 13.48
C ALA A 189 0.86 1.89 13.78
N SER A 190 1.78 1.95 12.80
CA SER A 190 3.17 1.54 13.02
C SER A 190 3.87 2.46 14.01
N ARG A 191 3.65 3.76 13.94
CA ARG A 191 4.21 4.73 14.89
C ARG A 191 3.70 4.50 16.32
N ILE A 192 2.39 4.22 16.48
CA ILE A 192 1.84 3.86 17.80
C ILE A 192 2.50 2.60 18.36
N ARG A 193 2.73 1.58 17.52
CA ARG A 193 3.45 0.37 17.94
C ARG A 193 4.88 0.66 18.40
N GLU A 194 5.52 1.66 17.82
CA GLU A 194 6.87 2.12 18.19
C GLU A 194 6.88 3.03 19.44
N GLY A 195 5.69 3.29 20.03
CA GLY A 195 5.54 4.10 21.24
C GLY A 195 5.25 5.58 20.97
N GLU A 196 5.11 5.99 19.71
CA GLU A 196 4.79 7.37 19.34
C GLU A 196 3.28 7.63 19.39
N TYR A 197 2.76 7.80 20.58
CA TYR A 197 1.32 7.97 20.83
C TYR A 197 0.74 9.31 20.37
N ASP A 198 1.58 10.26 19.95
CA ASP A 198 1.14 11.56 19.40
C ASP A 198 0.80 11.54 17.91
N SER A 199 0.94 10.37 17.28
CA SER A 199 0.53 10.19 15.88
C SER A 199 -0.96 10.49 15.71
N ARG A 200 -1.31 11.41 14.80
CA ARG A 200 -2.69 11.82 14.52
C ARG A 200 -3.00 11.72 13.04
N LEU A 201 -4.21 11.32 12.73
CA LEU A 201 -4.78 11.31 11.40
C LEU A 201 -5.71 12.54 11.23
N ASP A 202 -5.82 13.03 10.00
CA ASP A 202 -6.67 14.18 9.69
C ASP A 202 -8.15 13.83 9.86
N GLU A 203 -8.84 14.56 10.75
CA GLU A 203 -10.27 14.41 11.02
C GLU A 203 -11.14 15.23 10.06
N ASN A 204 -10.57 16.07 9.18
CA ASN A 204 -11.29 16.91 8.23
C ASN A 204 -11.39 16.30 6.82
N THR A 205 -11.25 14.99 6.70
CA THR A 205 -11.36 14.30 5.41
C THR A 205 -12.76 14.42 4.80
N MET A 206 -12.85 14.51 3.47
CA MET A 206 -14.13 14.65 2.75
C MET A 206 -15.04 13.42 2.90
N THR A 207 -14.45 12.23 2.98
CA THR A 207 -15.20 10.97 3.08
C THR A 207 -15.63 10.71 4.51
N HIS A 208 -16.93 10.57 4.75
CA HIS A 208 -17.51 10.40 6.09
C HIS A 208 -16.96 9.15 6.80
N GLU A 209 -16.84 8.03 6.11
CA GLU A 209 -16.33 6.75 6.60
C GLU A 209 -14.87 6.85 7.04
N ILE A 210 -14.03 7.49 6.22
CA ILE A 210 -12.61 7.72 6.56
C ILE A 210 -12.49 8.64 7.77
N ARG A 211 -13.30 9.68 7.83
CA ARG A 211 -13.35 10.58 8.99
C ARG A 211 -13.69 9.83 10.28
N GLN A 212 -14.68 8.94 10.25
CA GLN A 212 -15.04 8.13 11.42
C GLN A 212 -13.90 7.22 11.87
N VAL A 213 -13.20 6.58 10.92
CA VAL A 213 -12.03 5.74 11.20
C VAL A 213 -10.93 6.58 11.84
N ASN A 214 -10.61 7.76 11.26
CA ASN A 214 -9.57 8.65 11.76
C ASN A 214 -9.90 9.16 13.18
N MET A 215 -11.15 9.55 13.43
CA MET A 215 -11.60 9.95 14.77
C MET A 215 -11.48 8.80 15.78
N GLY A 216 -11.90 7.59 15.40
CA GLY A 216 -11.77 6.39 16.23
C GLY A 216 -10.32 6.08 16.56
N PHE A 217 -9.45 6.11 15.55
CA PHE A 217 -8.00 5.92 15.71
C PHE A 217 -7.40 6.99 16.65
N ASN A 218 -7.69 8.26 16.42
CA ASN A 218 -7.17 9.36 17.25
C ASN A 218 -7.66 9.27 18.70
N ARG A 219 -8.90 8.80 18.93
CA ARG A 219 -9.40 8.54 20.28
C ARG A 219 -8.61 7.42 20.94
N MET A 220 -8.44 6.28 20.26
CA MET A 220 -7.64 5.16 20.75
C MET A 220 -6.21 5.59 21.08
N ALA A 221 -5.55 6.37 20.20
CA ALA A 221 -4.20 6.88 20.42
C ALA A 221 -4.12 7.77 21.68
N ARG A 222 -5.11 8.63 21.92
CA ARG A 222 -5.19 9.47 23.13
C ARG A 222 -5.38 8.64 24.41
N GLU A 223 -6.25 7.64 24.36
CA GLU A 223 -6.48 6.76 25.51
C GLU A 223 -5.22 5.94 25.82
N LEU A 224 -4.50 5.44 24.80
CA LEU A 224 -3.25 4.72 24.98
C LEU A 224 -2.15 5.61 25.58
N ALA A 225 -2.00 6.85 25.07
CA ALA A 225 -1.08 7.85 25.64
C ALA A 225 -1.37 8.11 27.12
N LYS A 226 -2.68 8.24 27.47
CA LYS A 226 -3.10 8.44 28.86
C LYS A 226 -2.77 7.25 29.74
N VAL A 227 -3.04 6.02 29.29
CA VAL A 227 -2.72 4.80 30.03
C VAL A 227 -1.22 4.70 30.32
N GLU A 228 -0.36 5.01 29.34
CA GLU A 228 1.10 5.01 29.55
C GLU A 228 1.54 6.14 30.50
N GLN A 229 0.92 7.31 30.42
CA GLN A 229 1.18 8.41 31.36
C GLN A 229 0.74 8.05 32.79
N ASP A 230 -0.48 7.53 32.96
CA ASP A 230 -1.00 7.10 34.27
C ASP A 230 -0.13 6.00 34.87
N ARG A 231 0.34 5.04 34.05
CA ARG A 231 1.28 4.00 34.45
C ARG A 231 2.58 4.60 34.98
N ALA A 232 3.11 5.60 34.30
CA ALA A 232 4.33 6.26 34.70
C ALA A 232 4.19 6.98 36.05
N VAL A 233 3.10 7.73 36.23
CA VAL A 233 2.80 8.43 37.49
C VAL A 233 2.63 7.44 38.64
N MET A 234 1.88 6.34 38.40
CA MET A 234 1.68 5.28 39.39
C MET A 234 3.00 4.68 39.85
N LEU A 235 3.90 4.34 38.88
CA LEU A 235 5.19 3.75 39.20
C LEU A 235 6.09 4.71 39.98
N ALA A 236 6.08 6.01 39.61
CA ALA A 236 6.82 7.02 40.36
C ALA A 236 6.30 7.17 41.80
N GLY A 237 4.99 7.14 42.01
CA GLY A 237 4.36 7.15 43.33
C GLY A 237 4.76 5.93 44.16
N ILE A 238 4.66 4.71 43.59
CA ILE A 238 5.06 3.48 44.28
C ILE A 238 6.52 3.53 44.71
N SER A 239 7.43 4.02 43.86
CA SER A 239 8.86 4.14 44.20
C SER A 239 9.07 5.05 45.40
N HIS A 240 8.44 6.21 45.42
CA HIS A 240 8.52 7.15 46.52
C HIS A 240 7.98 6.51 47.83
N ASP A 241 6.83 5.84 47.75
CA ASP A 241 6.16 5.26 48.91
C ASP A 241 6.90 4.02 49.46
N LEU A 242 7.72 3.34 48.63
CA LEU A 242 8.58 2.27 49.07
C LEU A 242 9.86 2.79 49.72
N ARG A 243 10.45 3.90 49.25
CA ARG A 243 11.67 4.46 49.85
C ARG A 243 11.46 4.94 51.28
N THR A 244 10.30 5.53 51.57
CA THR A 244 10.01 6.05 52.92
C THR A 244 10.09 4.96 54.01
N PRO A 245 9.44 3.78 53.90
CA PRO A 245 9.58 2.70 54.86
C PRO A 245 10.97 2.11 54.89
N LEU A 246 11.69 2.03 53.73
CA LEU A 246 13.08 1.52 53.69
C LEU A 246 14.04 2.44 54.47
N ALA A 247 13.89 3.77 54.33
CA ALA A 247 14.67 4.73 55.10
C ALA A 247 14.40 4.59 56.61
N ARG A 248 13.12 4.35 57.00
CA ARG A 248 12.77 4.10 58.41
C ARG A 248 13.37 2.80 58.93
N LEU A 249 13.26 1.70 58.15
CA LEU A 249 13.89 0.41 58.52
C LEU A 249 15.43 0.54 58.67
N ARG A 250 16.08 1.33 57.81
CA ARG A 250 17.51 1.62 57.93
C ARG A 250 17.83 2.34 59.23
N LEU A 251 17.06 3.37 59.57
CA LEU A 251 17.25 4.12 60.80
C LEU A 251 17.00 3.25 62.03
N GLU A 252 15.98 2.39 62.01
CA GLU A 252 15.69 1.45 63.09
C GLU A 252 16.79 0.38 63.25
N ALA A 253 17.31 -0.17 62.17
CA ALA A 253 18.46 -1.07 62.16
C ALA A 253 19.71 -0.40 62.79
N GLU A 254 19.99 0.82 62.41
CA GLU A 254 21.12 1.62 62.94
C GLU A 254 20.97 1.90 64.45
N MET A 255 19.76 2.15 64.93
CA MET A 255 19.51 2.55 66.33
C MET A 255 19.25 1.37 67.29
N SER A 256 18.68 0.29 66.81
CA SER A 256 18.17 -0.78 67.67
C SER A 256 18.97 -2.08 67.61
N VAL A 257 19.75 -2.32 66.53
CA VAL A 257 20.54 -3.54 66.40
C VAL A 257 21.90 -3.34 67.05
N GLN A 258 22.17 -4.12 68.10
CA GLN A 258 23.46 -4.06 68.85
C GLN A 258 24.58 -4.91 68.19
N ASP A 259 24.22 -5.93 67.43
CA ASP A 259 25.14 -6.77 66.72
C ASP A 259 25.59 -6.08 65.43
N GLU A 260 26.87 -5.70 65.35
CA GLU A 260 27.43 -4.95 64.21
C GLU A 260 27.41 -5.77 62.91
N GLU A 261 27.54 -7.13 62.98
CA GLU A 261 27.45 -7.98 61.81
C GLU A 261 25.98 -8.05 61.27
N ALA A 262 25.04 -8.25 62.18
CA ALA A 262 23.62 -8.22 61.81
C ALA A 262 23.17 -6.86 61.26
N LYS A 263 23.64 -5.76 61.86
CA LYS A 263 23.40 -4.40 61.40
C LYS A 263 23.96 -4.13 60.00
N ALA A 264 25.19 -4.54 59.74
CA ALA A 264 25.82 -4.43 58.43
C ALA A 264 25.07 -5.26 57.37
N ASN A 265 24.63 -6.47 57.71
CA ASN A 265 23.83 -7.30 56.78
C ASN A 265 22.46 -6.68 56.49
N MET A 266 21.77 -6.14 57.50
CA MET A 266 20.48 -5.43 57.28
C MET A 266 20.65 -4.18 56.42
N ALA A 267 21.71 -3.40 56.60
CA ALA A 267 22.02 -2.25 55.77
C ALA A 267 22.26 -2.63 54.30
N LEU A 268 23.00 -3.73 54.08
CA LEU A 268 23.22 -4.28 52.72
C LEU A 268 21.92 -4.73 52.05
N ASP A 269 21.03 -5.38 52.78
CA ASP A 269 19.74 -5.82 52.24
C ASP A 269 18.85 -4.63 51.88
N ILE A 270 18.81 -3.56 52.70
CA ILE A 270 18.07 -2.33 52.43
C ILE A 270 18.64 -1.60 51.20
N ASP A 271 19.99 -1.48 51.09
CA ASP A 271 20.64 -0.89 49.95
C ASP A 271 20.36 -1.69 48.65
N GLN A 272 20.27 -3.02 48.76
CA GLN A 272 19.88 -3.87 47.63
C GLN A 272 18.45 -3.66 47.22
N LEU A 273 17.51 -3.53 48.16
CA LEU A 273 16.11 -3.23 47.85
C LEU A 273 15.96 -1.88 47.16
N ASP A 274 16.65 -0.83 47.61
CA ASP A 274 16.64 0.49 47.02
C ASP A 274 17.21 0.47 45.57
N ALA A 275 18.31 -0.27 45.36
CA ALA A 275 18.89 -0.48 44.03
C ALA A 275 17.94 -1.25 43.08
N ILE A 276 17.12 -2.17 43.59
CA ILE A 276 16.09 -2.86 42.79
C ILE A 276 14.97 -1.90 42.39
N ILE A 277 14.53 -1.06 43.31
CA ILE A 277 13.52 -0.03 43.05
C ILE A 277 14.00 0.94 41.99
N ASP A 278 15.24 1.41 42.08
CA ASP A 278 15.84 2.31 41.10
C ASP A 278 15.89 1.68 39.71
N LYS A 279 16.33 0.44 39.59
CA LYS A 279 16.35 -0.29 38.30
C LYS A 279 14.94 -0.52 37.74
N PHE A 280 13.96 -0.78 38.61
CA PHE A 280 12.58 -0.91 38.21
C PHE A 280 12.02 0.41 37.64
N MET A 281 12.38 1.53 38.29
CA MET A 281 12.01 2.86 37.81
C MET A 281 12.68 3.20 36.46
N ASP A 282 13.93 2.84 36.29
CA ASP A 282 14.64 3.00 35.02
C ASP A 282 14.00 2.17 33.89
N TYR A 283 13.56 0.93 34.18
CA TYR A 283 12.83 0.11 33.23
C TYR A 283 11.46 0.70 32.88
N ALA A 284 10.76 1.23 33.88
CA ALA A 284 9.40 1.74 33.78
C ALA A 284 9.32 3.18 33.23
N ARG A 285 10.44 3.90 33.16
CA ARG A 285 10.49 5.31 32.76
C ARG A 285 9.81 5.51 31.41
N PRO A 286 8.78 6.37 31.37
CA PRO A 286 8.20 6.82 30.10
C PRO A 286 9.11 7.88 29.49
N GLY A 287 9.05 8.07 28.22
CA GLY A 287 9.67 9.23 27.58
C GLY A 287 10.11 8.95 26.17
N GLU A 288 10.00 9.97 25.35
CA GLU A 288 10.63 10.05 24.07
C GLU A 288 12.11 10.39 24.28
N SER A 289 13.00 9.58 23.69
CA SER A 289 14.42 9.91 23.65
C SER A 289 14.64 11.05 22.68
N VAL A 290 15.27 12.12 23.12
CA VAL A 290 15.65 13.24 22.22
C VAL A 290 16.91 12.83 21.46
N LEU A 291 16.72 12.40 20.22
CA LEU A 291 17.82 11.94 19.39
C LEU A 291 18.63 13.12 18.83
N VAL A 292 19.87 13.22 19.26
CA VAL A 292 20.83 14.22 18.77
C VAL A 292 22.08 13.51 18.24
N PRO A 293 22.91 14.15 17.41
CA PRO A 293 24.22 13.63 17.06
C PRO A 293 25.10 13.51 18.31
N VAL A 294 25.53 12.30 18.66
CA VAL A 294 26.34 11.98 19.83
C VAL A 294 27.65 11.35 19.40
N HIS A 295 28.77 11.82 19.97
CA HIS A 295 30.08 11.20 19.81
C HIS A 295 30.16 9.93 20.64
N LEU A 296 30.17 8.77 19.98
CA LEU A 296 30.12 7.48 20.62
C LEU A 296 31.33 7.23 21.54
N SER A 297 32.53 7.64 21.11
CA SER A 297 33.76 7.52 21.90
C SER A 297 33.68 8.29 23.22
N SER A 298 33.15 9.52 23.21
CA SER A 298 33.05 10.36 24.41
C SER A 298 32.14 9.72 25.48
N VAL A 299 31.01 9.14 25.06
CA VAL A 299 30.09 8.45 25.99
C VAL A 299 30.74 7.19 26.53
N VAL A 300 31.37 6.39 25.65
CA VAL A 300 32.07 5.16 26.08
C VAL A 300 33.18 5.49 27.10
N ASP A 301 34.02 6.49 26.83
CA ASP A 301 35.12 6.86 27.71
C ASP A 301 34.62 7.42 29.06
N ARG A 302 33.54 8.20 29.07
CA ARG A 302 32.89 8.70 30.28
C ARG A 302 32.37 7.55 31.15
N GLU A 303 31.66 6.60 30.56
CA GLU A 303 31.08 5.48 31.29
C GLU A 303 32.18 4.47 31.75
N MET A 304 33.23 4.29 30.97
CA MET A 304 34.41 3.49 31.41
C MET A 304 35.07 4.11 32.63
N ALA A 305 35.16 5.43 32.72
CA ALA A 305 35.77 6.11 33.85
C ALA A 305 35.04 5.90 35.19
N ALA A 306 33.79 5.51 35.17
CA ALA A 306 33.03 5.13 36.37
C ALA A 306 33.47 3.79 36.98
N PHE A 307 34.10 2.92 36.19
CA PHE A 307 34.56 1.60 36.60
C PHE A 307 36.08 1.60 36.92
N ARG A 308 36.45 2.16 38.07
CA ARG A 308 37.87 2.48 38.44
C ARG A 308 38.63 1.30 39.06
N ASP A 309 37.98 0.23 39.45
CA ASP A 309 38.65 -0.90 40.11
C ASP A 309 39.11 -1.93 39.08
N PRO A 310 40.40 -1.93 38.68
CA PRO A 310 40.94 -2.83 37.67
C PRO A 310 41.04 -4.29 38.19
N SER A 311 40.83 -4.53 39.48
CA SER A 311 40.79 -5.90 40.06
C SER A 311 39.43 -6.55 39.80
N GLN A 312 38.37 -5.80 39.56
CA GLN A 312 37.04 -6.32 39.27
C GLN A 312 36.70 -6.33 37.77
N ILE A 313 37.05 -5.24 37.07
CA ILE A 313 36.73 -5.09 35.64
C ILE A 313 37.81 -4.30 34.91
N ARG A 314 38.14 -4.76 33.71
CA ARG A 314 39.03 -4.05 32.77
C ARG A 314 38.31 -3.87 31.43
N ILE A 315 38.02 -2.62 31.07
CA ILE A 315 37.33 -2.25 29.84
C ILE A 315 38.34 -1.69 28.85
N THR A 316 38.27 -2.15 27.60
CA THR A 316 39.12 -1.68 26.49
C THR A 316 38.19 -1.19 25.37
N SER A 317 38.36 0.06 24.93
CA SER A 317 37.60 0.63 23.80
C SER A 317 38.44 0.66 22.54
N ARG A 318 37.84 0.28 21.41
CA ARG A 318 38.36 0.43 20.05
C ARG A 318 37.36 1.23 19.20
N VAL A 319 36.66 2.18 19.82
CA VAL A 319 35.70 3.05 19.13
C VAL A 319 36.47 4.25 18.56
N ALA A 320 36.27 4.54 17.27
CA ALA A 320 36.96 5.67 16.65
C ALA A 320 36.35 7.01 17.12
N ILE A 321 37.17 8.04 17.17
CA ILE A 321 36.79 9.39 17.62
C ILE A 321 35.71 10.00 16.74
N ASP A 322 35.68 9.65 15.44
CA ASP A 322 34.73 10.13 14.45
C ASP A 322 33.43 9.30 14.36
N ALA A 323 33.22 8.38 15.29
CA ALA A 323 32.01 7.56 15.35
C ALA A 323 30.85 8.37 15.96
N ASN A 324 29.91 8.84 15.10
CA ASN A 324 28.74 9.58 15.52
C ASN A 324 27.47 8.79 15.26
N VAL A 325 26.56 8.83 16.22
CA VAL A 325 25.25 8.16 16.17
C VAL A 325 24.13 9.13 16.54
N MET A 326 22.94 8.89 16.01
CA MET A 326 21.72 9.56 16.49
C MET A 326 21.24 8.83 17.73
N ALA A 327 21.40 9.45 18.89
CA ALA A 327 21.06 8.86 20.18
C ALA A 327 20.68 9.94 21.22
N ASP A 328 20.04 9.53 22.29
CA ASP A 328 19.99 10.26 23.54
C ASP A 328 21.24 9.91 24.36
N GLU A 329 22.06 10.91 24.67
CA GLU A 329 23.34 10.71 25.34
C GLU A 329 23.18 10.05 26.71
N THR A 330 22.15 10.45 27.46
CA THR A 330 21.86 9.90 28.80
C THR A 330 21.43 8.43 28.73
N GLU A 331 20.51 8.12 27.78
CA GLU A 331 20.05 6.75 27.57
C GLU A 331 21.18 5.83 27.08
N LEU A 332 22.04 6.35 26.17
CA LEU A 332 23.20 5.61 25.70
C LEU A 332 24.21 5.34 26.83
N GLY A 333 24.45 6.30 27.70
CA GLY A 333 25.24 6.12 28.91
C GLY A 333 24.69 5.04 29.81
N ARG A 334 23.38 5.06 30.06
CA ARG A 334 22.68 4.04 30.85
C ARG A 334 22.77 2.63 30.23
N VAL A 335 22.68 2.52 28.92
CA VAL A 335 22.87 1.25 28.18
C VAL A 335 24.26 0.71 28.47
N LEU A 336 25.31 1.51 28.34
CA LEU A 336 26.70 1.09 28.60
C LEU A 336 26.92 0.71 30.05
N GLN A 337 26.43 1.49 31.01
CA GLN A 337 26.50 1.19 32.44
C GLN A 337 25.91 -0.19 32.78
N ASN A 338 24.69 -0.48 32.23
CA ASN A 338 24.06 -1.77 32.46
C ASN A 338 24.84 -2.93 31.83
N LEU A 339 25.44 -2.75 30.66
CA LEU A 339 26.29 -3.76 30.02
C LEU A 339 27.59 -3.98 30.76
N PHE A 340 28.27 -2.93 31.23
CA PHE A 340 29.50 -3.01 31.99
C PHE A 340 29.26 -3.65 33.37
N GLU A 341 28.17 -3.28 34.05
CA GLU A 341 27.79 -3.88 35.32
C GLU A 341 27.41 -5.34 35.16
N ASN A 342 26.72 -5.72 34.06
CA ASN A 342 26.43 -7.12 33.76
C ASN A 342 27.73 -7.93 33.54
N ALA A 343 28.67 -7.36 32.77
CA ALA A 343 29.98 -8.00 32.57
C ALA A 343 30.78 -8.12 33.87
N ARG A 344 30.79 -7.09 34.73
CA ARG A 344 31.45 -7.13 36.03
C ARG A 344 30.94 -8.27 36.93
N ARG A 345 29.65 -8.53 36.89
CA ARG A 345 28.96 -9.54 37.70
C ARG A 345 29.09 -10.95 37.13
N TYR A 346 28.89 -11.11 35.85
CA TYR A 346 28.71 -12.42 35.21
C TYR A 346 29.77 -12.72 34.14
N GLY A 347 30.50 -11.72 33.65
CA GLY A 347 31.48 -11.82 32.57
C GLY A 347 32.91 -12.01 33.06
N ARG A 348 33.13 -12.52 34.30
CA ARG A 348 34.48 -12.76 34.82
C ARG A 348 35.15 -13.92 34.09
N SER A 349 36.38 -13.71 33.66
CA SER A 349 37.20 -14.77 33.05
C SER A 349 37.51 -15.87 34.09
N THR A 350 37.39 -17.11 33.69
CA THR A 350 37.74 -18.27 34.52
C THR A 350 39.21 -18.31 34.94
N ASP A 351 40.09 -17.71 34.11
CA ASP A 351 41.54 -17.75 34.33
C ASP A 351 42.01 -16.70 35.34
N THR A 352 41.44 -15.48 35.27
CA THR A 352 41.93 -14.32 36.06
C THR A 352 40.96 -13.85 37.14
N GLY A 353 39.71 -14.33 37.12
CA GLY A 353 38.63 -13.84 37.99
C GLY A 353 38.21 -12.36 37.73
N ILE A 354 38.83 -11.71 36.73
CA ILE A 354 38.60 -10.31 36.38
C ILE A 354 37.67 -10.26 35.14
N ALA A 355 36.67 -9.40 35.16
CA ALA A 355 35.84 -9.17 33.99
C ALA A 355 36.63 -8.34 32.94
N ARG A 356 36.88 -8.93 31.77
CA ARG A 356 37.52 -8.25 30.65
C ARG A 356 36.44 -7.93 29.63
N VAL A 357 36.29 -6.63 29.29
CA VAL A 357 35.29 -6.13 28.36
C VAL A 357 35.99 -5.44 27.19
N LEU A 358 35.60 -5.82 25.98
CA LEU A 358 36.05 -5.19 24.75
C LEU A 358 34.86 -4.46 24.10
N VAL A 359 35.03 -3.15 23.88
CA VAL A 359 34.05 -2.33 23.17
C VAL A 359 34.57 -2.05 21.76
N THR A 360 33.83 -2.46 20.74
CA THR A 360 34.17 -2.21 19.33
C THR A 360 33.00 -1.60 18.58
N TYR A 361 33.27 -1.03 17.42
CA TYR A 361 32.22 -0.52 16.55
C TYR A 361 32.47 -0.91 15.10
N ALA A 362 31.37 -0.97 14.31
CA ALA A 362 31.41 -1.17 12.87
C ALA A 362 30.39 -0.25 12.20
N ARG A 363 30.71 0.18 10.97
CA ARG A 363 29.78 0.96 10.14
C ARG A 363 29.19 0.08 9.06
N THR A 364 27.86 0.04 8.94
CA THR A 364 27.16 -0.78 7.96
C THR A 364 26.07 0.07 7.31
N GLY A 365 26.39 0.72 6.19
CA GLY A 365 25.47 1.62 5.50
C GLY A 365 25.01 2.80 6.40
N PRO A 366 23.69 2.99 6.62
CA PRO A 366 23.15 4.05 7.45
C PRO A 366 23.21 3.77 8.95
N TRP A 367 23.83 2.65 9.36
CA TRP A 367 23.86 2.16 10.72
C TRP A 367 25.28 2.10 11.28
N VAL A 368 25.37 2.27 12.59
CA VAL A 368 26.55 1.98 13.40
C VAL A 368 26.17 0.84 14.34
N ILE A 369 27.00 -0.17 14.40
CA ILE A 369 26.87 -1.31 15.32
C ILE A 369 27.95 -1.13 16.40
N LEU A 370 27.52 -0.88 17.63
CA LEU A 370 28.36 -0.90 18.81
C LEU A 370 28.32 -2.30 19.41
N SER A 371 29.45 -2.92 19.61
CA SER A 371 29.56 -4.27 20.18
C SER A 371 30.28 -4.23 21.50
N VAL A 372 29.64 -4.72 22.54
CA VAL A 372 30.23 -4.88 23.89
C VAL A 372 30.36 -6.38 24.17
N ARG A 373 31.58 -6.84 24.34
CA ARG A 373 31.89 -8.25 24.57
C ARG A 373 32.58 -8.44 25.91
N ASP A 374 32.11 -9.37 26.73
CA ASP A 374 32.86 -9.90 27.86
C ASP A 374 33.61 -11.18 27.47
N HIS A 375 34.46 -11.68 28.41
CA HIS A 375 35.22 -12.90 28.24
C HIS A 375 34.91 -13.90 29.37
N GLY A 376 33.65 -13.89 29.81
CA GLY A 376 33.12 -14.83 30.80
C GLY A 376 32.67 -16.17 30.19
N PRO A 377 31.86 -16.93 30.91
CA PRO A 377 31.36 -18.24 30.44
C PRO A 377 30.30 -18.12 29.33
N GLY A 378 29.79 -16.92 29.05
CA GLY A 378 28.66 -16.72 28.14
C GLY A 378 27.32 -17.13 28.77
N ALA A 379 26.32 -17.41 27.94
CA ALA A 379 24.97 -17.79 28.34
C ALA A 379 24.52 -19.07 27.61
N ASP A 380 23.54 -19.78 28.19
CA ASP A 380 22.91 -20.93 27.53
C ASP A 380 22.27 -20.46 26.20
N PRO A 381 22.65 -21.07 25.06
CA PRO A 381 22.10 -20.69 23.75
C PRO A 381 20.58 -20.71 23.68
N ASN A 382 19.93 -21.64 24.41
CA ASN A 382 18.45 -21.74 24.42
C ASN A 382 17.77 -20.63 25.24
N LYS A 383 18.54 -19.94 26.10
CA LYS A 383 18.05 -18.89 27.00
C LYS A 383 18.42 -17.45 26.54
N LEU A 384 19.29 -17.33 25.52
CA LEU A 384 19.75 -16.01 25.03
C LEU A 384 18.60 -15.04 24.75
N ALA A 385 17.56 -15.49 24.04
CA ALA A 385 16.38 -14.65 23.71
C ALA A 385 15.57 -14.27 24.97
N GLN A 386 15.69 -15.02 26.07
CA GLN A 386 14.96 -14.73 27.32
C GLN A 386 15.72 -13.75 28.22
N LEU A 387 17.03 -13.53 27.99
CA LEU A 387 17.83 -12.63 28.82
C LEU A 387 17.37 -11.16 28.78
N THR A 388 16.65 -10.75 27.76
CA THR A 388 16.03 -9.42 27.64
C THR A 388 14.63 -9.36 28.27
N THR A 389 14.09 -10.50 28.73
CA THR A 389 12.80 -10.53 29.42
C THR A 389 12.98 -9.98 30.85
N PRO A 390 12.14 -9.00 31.29
CA PRO A 390 12.23 -8.45 32.64
C PRO A 390 12.13 -9.52 33.71
N PHE A 391 12.94 -9.39 34.77
CA PHE A 391 13.03 -10.32 35.91
C PHE A 391 13.52 -11.73 35.56
N PHE A 392 13.88 -12.02 34.32
CA PHE A 392 14.47 -13.29 33.96
C PHE A 392 15.93 -13.38 34.45
N ARG A 393 16.28 -14.48 35.07
CA ARG A 393 17.65 -14.78 35.57
C ARG A 393 18.05 -16.16 35.06
N GLY A 394 19.20 -16.23 34.38
CA GLY A 394 19.82 -17.53 34.00
C GLY A 394 20.25 -18.32 35.21
N ASP A 395 20.47 -19.61 35.06
CA ASP A 395 20.77 -20.53 36.19
C ASP A 395 22.05 -20.14 36.98
N ALA A 396 23.06 -19.65 36.29
CA ALA A 396 24.29 -19.13 36.91
C ALA A 396 24.06 -17.86 37.76
N ALA A 397 23.02 -17.10 37.49
CA ALA A 397 22.64 -15.89 38.22
C ALA A 397 21.75 -16.19 39.45
N ARG A 398 21.13 -17.37 39.54
CA ARG A 398 20.29 -17.76 40.67
C ARG A 398 21.11 -18.04 41.96
N THR A 399 22.35 -18.47 41.82
CA THR A 399 23.27 -18.71 42.92
C THR A 399 23.98 -17.45 43.43
N ALA A 400 24.06 -16.37 42.60
CA ALA A 400 24.56 -15.06 43.02
C ALA A 400 23.41 -14.24 43.61
N ALA A 401 23.44 -13.94 44.91
CA ALA A 401 22.33 -13.30 45.65
C ALA A 401 21.91 -11.92 45.17
N THR A 402 22.64 -11.28 44.28
CA THR A 402 22.48 -9.87 43.93
C THR A 402 22.14 -9.65 42.44
N GLY A 403 20.89 -9.27 42.10
CA GLY A 403 20.51 -8.78 40.77
C GLY A 403 19.03 -8.94 40.46
N ALA A 404 18.32 -7.87 40.09
CA ALA A 404 16.87 -7.85 39.81
C ALA A 404 16.48 -8.51 38.47
N GLY A 405 17.42 -8.91 37.60
CA GLY A 405 17.10 -9.43 36.25
C GLY A 405 16.55 -8.37 35.32
N LEU A 406 16.82 -7.07 35.55
CA LEU A 406 16.30 -5.94 34.76
C LEU A 406 17.33 -5.32 33.82
N GLY A 407 18.64 -5.52 34.04
CA GLY A 407 19.70 -4.80 33.33
C GLY A 407 19.63 -4.93 31.82
N LEU A 408 19.54 -6.16 31.27
CA LEU A 408 19.44 -6.36 29.81
C LEU A 408 18.09 -5.96 29.23
N ALA A 409 17.00 -6.05 30.01
CA ALA A 409 15.69 -5.54 29.62
C ALA A 409 15.67 -3.99 29.52
N ILE A 410 16.41 -3.30 30.42
CA ILE A 410 16.62 -1.84 30.35
C ILE A 410 17.40 -1.49 29.08
N VAL A 411 18.46 -2.24 28.78
CA VAL A 411 19.25 -2.03 27.54
C VAL A 411 18.38 -2.17 26.29
N ASP A 412 17.63 -3.26 26.17
CA ASP A 412 16.76 -3.50 25.02
C ASP A 412 15.74 -2.38 24.84
N LYS A 413 15.04 -2.00 25.91
CA LYS A 413 14.04 -0.95 25.89
C LYS A 413 14.64 0.44 25.56
N ALA A 414 15.81 0.76 26.12
CA ALA A 414 16.48 2.02 25.83
C ALA A 414 16.97 2.11 24.38
N VAL A 415 17.51 1.02 23.83
CA VAL A 415 17.92 0.95 22.41
C VAL A 415 16.71 1.07 21.49
N GLN A 416 15.58 0.42 21.79
CA GLN A 416 14.35 0.53 21.01
C GLN A 416 13.80 1.98 21.02
N ARG A 417 13.84 2.68 22.18
CA ARG A 417 13.45 4.11 22.25
C ARG A 417 14.33 5.00 21.39
N MET A 418 15.60 4.64 21.20
CA MET A 418 16.51 5.35 20.29
C MET A 418 16.35 4.91 18.82
N GLY A 419 15.33 4.11 18.47
CA GLY A 419 15.08 3.61 17.11
C GLY A 419 16.12 2.60 16.64
N GLY A 420 16.83 1.94 17.56
CA GLY A 420 17.84 0.93 17.31
C GLY A 420 17.34 -0.49 17.49
N THR A 421 18.24 -1.46 17.32
CA THR A 421 18.02 -2.88 17.65
C THR A 421 19.11 -3.41 18.57
N PHE A 422 18.72 -4.28 19.49
CA PHE A 422 19.61 -4.93 20.46
C PHE A 422 19.60 -6.44 20.25
N GLU A 423 20.77 -7.03 20.13
CA GLU A 423 20.94 -8.48 19.92
C GLU A 423 22.02 -9.04 20.83
N LEU A 424 21.79 -10.25 21.36
CA LEU A 424 22.75 -10.98 22.20
C LEU A 424 23.19 -12.23 21.48
N ALA A 425 24.49 -12.52 21.57
CA ALA A 425 25.10 -13.74 21.05
C ALA A 425 26.19 -14.23 22.00
N ASN A 426 26.55 -15.48 21.92
CA ASN A 426 27.79 -15.98 22.53
C ASN A 426 28.95 -15.81 21.56
N ALA A 427 30.08 -15.33 22.02
CA ALA A 427 31.30 -15.28 21.23
C ALA A 427 31.88 -16.68 21.01
N ALA A 428 32.50 -16.93 19.85
CA ALA A 428 33.02 -18.24 19.47
C ALA A 428 34.10 -18.79 20.45
N ASP A 429 34.84 -17.88 21.04
CA ASP A 429 35.91 -18.16 22.00
C ASP A 429 35.51 -17.86 23.47
N GLY A 430 34.19 -17.86 23.73
CA GLY A 430 33.58 -17.62 25.04
C GLY A 430 33.24 -16.16 25.30
N GLY A 431 32.31 -15.96 26.26
CA GLY A 431 31.79 -14.66 26.63
C GLY A 431 30.47 -14.27 25.92
N LEU A 432 29.78 -13.32 26.53
CA LEU A 432 28.54 -12.74 25.98
C LEU A 432 28.90 -11.54 25.10
N LEU A 433 28.27 -11.46 23.93
CA LEU A 433 28.44 -10.42 22.96
C LEU A 433 27.10 -9.70 22.80
N ALA A 434 27.08 -8.40 23.10
CA ALA A 434 25.92 -7.51 22.97
C ALA A 434 26.12 -6.60 21.77
N HIS A 435 25.25 -6.67 20.79
CA HIS A 435 25.22 -5.81 19.62
C HIS A 435 24.12 -4.76 19.75
N ILE A 436 24.50 -3.50 19.65
CA ILE A 436 23.61 -2.33 19.66
C ILE A 436 23.73 -1.67 18.30
N ARG A 437 22.64 -1.66 17.54
CA ARG A 437 22.58 -1.03 16.23
C ARG A 437 21.82 0.29 16.33
N LEU A 438 22.49 1.39 16.01
CA LEU A 438 21.92 2.75 16.04
C LEU A 438 22.08 3.41 14.68
N LYS A 439 21.24 4.41 14.40
CA LYS A 439 21.32 5.17 13.17
C LYS A 439 22.57 6.06 13.19
N LYS A 440 23.35 6.04 12.10
CA LYS A 440 24.50 6.93 11.93
C LYS A 440 24.02 8.38 11.93
N ALA A 441 24.73 9.26 12.65
CA ALA A 441 24.53 10.70 12.52
C ALA A 441 24.99 11.19 11.13
N PRO A 442 24.34 12.22 10.58
CA PRO A 442 24.70 12.80 9.29
C PRO A 442 26.14 13.31 9.23
#